data_7dc731a5c5123bba572abd1b65b1c62f
#
_entry.id   7dc731a5c5123bba572abd1b65b1c62f
#
_cell.length_a   1.000
_cell.length_b   1.000
_cell.length_c   1.000
_cell.angle_alpha   90.00
_cell.angle_beta   90.00
_cell.angle_gamma   90.00
#
_symmetry.space_group_name_H-M   'P 1'
#
loop_
_entity.id
_entity.type
_entity.pdbx_description
1 polymer ?
#
loop_
_entity_poly.entity_id
_entity_poly.type
_entity_poly.pdbx_seq_one_letter_code
_entity_poly.pdbx_strand_id
1 'polypeptide(L)'
;MMKVFLKKVNPDQLLSIRSKVLRNNSDFKFCRYDGDNANSSIHIGAFNSKEIIGGVSLIKNDSTHIVLKNCYQLRGMCVNDEYQKKGIGKKIINYAEICCKELQISNLWMNARIKALKFYLKLNYIDSEIKYDIKGIGLHHFLYKKI
;
A
#
# COMPACT_ATOMS: atom_id res chain seq x y z
N MET A 1 3.33 -20.44 -17.43
CA MET A 1 4.07 -19.22 -17.02
C MET A 1 3.10 -18.19 -16.47
N MET A 2 3.42 -17.62 -15.32
CA MET A 2 2.61 -16.60 -14.69
C MET A 2 2.76 -15.28 -15.43
N LYS A 3 1.64 -14.64 -15.79
CA LYS A 3 1.63 -13.28 -16.33
C LYS A 3 0.99 -12.36 -15.30
N VAL A 4 1.79 -11.47 -14.75
CA VAL A 4 1.31 -10.48 -13.79
C VAL A 4 1.15 -9.14 -14.49
N PHE A 5 -0.01 -8.53 -14.33
CA PHE A 5 -0.24 -7.18 -14.80
C PHE A 5 -0.85 -6.33 -13.69
N LEU A 6 -0.62 -5.04 -13.80
CA LEU A 6 -1.07 -4.04 -12.84
C LEU A 6 -2.04 -3.10 -13.51
N LYS A 7 -3.08 -2.71 -12.79
CA LYS A 7 -4.01 -1.68 -13.29
C LYS A 7 -4.68 -0.96 -12.14
N LYS A 8 -5.18 0.23 -12.42
CA LYS A 8 -6.05 0.95 -11.49
C LYS A 8 -7.38 0.21 -11.39
N VAL A 9 -7.89 0.13 -10.18
CA VAL A 9 -9.15 -0.55 -9.86
C VAL A 9 -9.98 0.35 -8.96
N ASN A 10 -11.26 0.01 -8.76
CA ASN A 10 -12.03 0.66 -7.71
C ASN A 10 -11.76 -0.01 -6.36
N PRO A 11 -12.01 0.67 -5.23
CA PRO A 11 -11.63 0.15 -3.91
C PRO A 11 -12.30 -1.17 -3.56
N ASP A 12 -13.52 -1.42 -4.04
CA ASP A 12 -14.24 -2.66 -3.74
C ASP A 12 -13.51 -3.89 -4.28
N GLN A 13 -12.77 -3.74 -5.38
CA GLN A 13 -12.00 -4.84 -5.95
C GLN A 13 -10.83 -5.27 -5.07
N LEU A 14 -10.42 -4.44 -4.11
CA LEU A 14 -9.32 -4.76 -3.18
C LEU A 14 -9.80 -5.40 -1.88
N LEU A 15 -11.08 -5.43 -1.59
CA LEU A 15 -11.58 -5.90 -0.29
C LEU A 15 -11.25 -7.37 -0.03
N SER A 16 -11.37 -8.23 -1.03
CA SER A 16 -11.08 -9.65 -0.87
C SER A 16 -9.61 -9.91 -0.55
N ILE A 17 -8.69 -9.24 -1.24
CA ILE A 17 -7.26 -9.45 -1.00
C ILE A 17 -6.82 -8.80 0.32
N ARG A 18 -7.38 -7.66 0.68
CA ARG A 18 -7.15 -7.05 2.00
C ARG A 18 -7.61 -7.97 3.13
N SER A 19 -8.80 -8.55 2.99
CA SER A 19 -9.36 -9.48 3.97
C SER A 19 -8.43 -10.67 4.15
N LYS A 20 -8.08 -11.32 3.06
CA LYS A 20 -7.28 -12.54 3.08
C LYS A 20 -5.88 -12.32 3.66
N VAL A 21 -5.20 -11.26 3.25
CA VAL A 21 -3.77 -11.06 3.57
C VAL A 21 -3.57 -10.21 4.82
N LEU A 22 -4.42 -9.20 5.03
CA LEU A 22 -4.18 -8.20 6.07
C LEU A 22 -5.11 -8.31 7.27
N ARG A 23 -6.25 -8.96 7.14
CA ARG A 23 -7.31 -8.95 8.15
C ARG A 23 -7.79 -10.35 8.55
N ASN A 24 -6.95 -11.35 8.34
CA ASN A 24 -7.21 -12.73 8.79
C ASN A 24 -8.60 -13.24 8.37
N ASN A 25 -8.96 -13.00 7.09
CA ASN A 25 -10.24 -13.39 6.50
C ASN A 25 -11.46 -12.74 7.16
N SER A 26 -11.30 -11.54 7.72
CA SER A 26 -12.41 -10.79 8.31
C SER A 26 -13.42 -10.35 7.26
N ASP A 27 -14.64 -10.05 7.72
CA ASP A 27 -15.69 -9.48 6.88
C ASP A 27 -15.18 -8.24 6.14
N PHE A 28 -15.59 -8.05 4.89
CA PHE A 28 -15.14 -6.95 4.04
C PHE A 28 -15.45 -5.57 4.63
N LYS A 29 -16.48 -5.44 5.46
CA LYS A 29 -16.77 -4.17 6.15
C LYS A 29 -15.62 -3.69 7.03
N PHE A 30 -14.77 -4.61 7.51
CA PHE A 30 -13.58 -4.28 8.31
C PHE A 30 -12.34 -4.03 7.45
N CYS A 31 -12.45 -4.13 6.13
CA CYS A 31 -11.34 -3.98 5.20
C CYS A 31 -11.37 -2.64 4.45
N ARG A 32 -12.38 -1.81 4.70
CA ARG A 32 -12.49 -0.48 4.10
C ARG A 32 -11.64 0.50 4.87
N TYR A 33 -10.98 1.38 4.15
CA TYR A 33 -10.20 2.47 4.75
C TYR A 33 -10.92 3.79 4.57
N ASP A 34 -10.72 4.70 5.53
CA ASP A 34 -11.11 6.10 5.34
C ASP A 34 -10.40 6.65 4.11
N GLY A 35 -11.16 7.32 3.25
CA GLY A 35 -10.62 7.85 2.01
C GLY A 35 -10.70 6.90 0.82
N ASP A 36 -11.11 5.64 0.99
CA ASP A 36 -11.23 4.70 -0.14
C ASP A 36 -12.10 5.28 -1.27
N ASN A 37 -13.20 5.93 -0.94
CA ASN A 37 -14.15 6.45 -1.91
C ASN A 37 -13.89 7.90 -2.32
N ALA A 38 -12.80 8.51 -1.86
CA ALA A 38 -12.45 9.86 -2.27
C ALA A 38 -12.02 9.90 -3.74
N ASN A 39 -12.44 10.92 -4.48
CA ASN A 39 -12.07 11.05 -5.90
C ASN A 39 -10.57 11.18 -6.11
N SER A 40 -9.83 11.67 -5.10
CA SER A 40 -8.38 11.80 -5.16
C SER A 40 -7.64 10.49 -4.91
N SER A 41 -8.33 9.46 -4.41
CA SER A 41 -7.69 8.18 -4.09
C SER A 41 -7.37 7.38 -5.34
N ILE A 42 -6.27 6.63 -5.28
CA ILE A 42 -5.83 5.75 -6.37
C ILE A 42 -5.71 4.34 -5.80
N HIS A 43 -6.36 3.40 -6.45
CA HIS A 43 -6.31 1.99 -6.06
C HIS A 43 -5.69 1.19 -7.18
N ILE A 44 -4.74 0.33 -6.83
CA ILE A 44 -3.97 -0.47 -7.79
C ILE A 44 -4.12 -1.93 -7.42
N GLY A 45 -4.49 -2.75 -8.40
CA GLY A 45 -4.54 -4.19 -8.27
C GLY A 45 -3.48 -4.86 -9.11
N ALA A 46 -2.90 -5.92 -8.59
CA ALA A 46 -2.03 -6.83 -9.31
C ALA A 46 -2.81 -8.12 -9.61
N PHE A 47 -2.73 -8.58 -10.83
CA PHE A 47 -3.53 -9.71 -11.32
C PHE A 47 -2.64 -10.77 -11.96
N ASN A 48 -2.98 -12.02 -11.71
CA ASN A 48 -2.54 -13.15 -12.51
C ASN A 48 -3.77 -13.64 -13.27
N SER A 49 -3.81 -13.38 -14.60
CA SER A 49 -5.02 -13.57 -15.39
C SER A 49 -6.18 -12.74 -14.80
N LYS A 50 -7.26 -13.36 -14.37
CA LYS A 50 -8.42 -12.68 -13.77
C LYS A 50 -8.37 -12.63 -12.24
N GLU A 51 -7.41 -13.31 -11.63
CA GLU A 51 -7.29 -13.40 -10.19
C GLU A 51 -6.51 -12.19 -9.64
N ILE A 52 -7.08 -11.51 -8.66
CA ILE A 52 -6.35 -10.47 -7.94
C ILE A 52 -5.41 -11.13 -6.92
N ILE A 53 -4.13 -10.80 -7.01
CA ILE A 53 -3.08 -11.42 -6.19
C ILE A 53 -2.38 -10.43 -5.28
N GLY A 54 -2.68 -9.16 -5.41
CA GLY A 54 -2.11 -8.11 -4.55
C GLY A 54 -2.67 -6.76 -4.89
N GLY A 55 -2.26 -5.76 -4.14
CA GLY A 55 -2.71 -4.40 -4.39
C GLY A 55 -2.20 -3.41 -3.38
N VAL A 56 -2.55 -2.14 -3.61
CA VAL A 56 -2.22 -1.02 -2.74
C VAL A 56 -3.19 0.12 -3.00
N SER A 57 -3.38 0.95 -1.99
CA SER A 57 -4.15 2.19 -2.13
C SER A 57 -3.30 3.39 -1.77
N LEU A 58 -3.51 4.47 -2.51
CA LEU A 58 -2.86 5.76 -2.32
C LEU A 58 -3.93 6.76 -1.96
N ILE A 59 -3.87 7.27 -0.74
CA ILE A 59 -4.89 8.15 -0.17
C ILE A 59 -4.26 9.51 0.08
N LYS A 60 -4.91 10.57 -0.41
CA LYS A 60 -4.47 11.94 -0.12
C LYS A 60 -4.67 12.20 1.37
N ASN A 61 -3.58 12.20 2.11
CA ASN A 61 -3.61 12.34 3.55
C ASN A 61 -2.28 12.89 4.05
N ASP A 62 -2.35 13.99 4.80
CA ASP A 62 -1.15 14.60 5.35
C ASP A 62 -0.65 13.83 6.57
N SER A 63 0.65 13.75 6.71
CA SER A 63 1.26 13.15 7.88
C SER A 63 1.15 14.07 9.09
N THR A 64 0.89 13.48 10.27
CA THR A 64 0.91 14.19 11.55
C THR A 64 2.25 14.07 12.27
N HIS A 65 3.14 13.20 11.80
CA HIS A 65 4.43 12.93 12.46
C HIS A 65 5.58 13.77 11.90
N ILE A 66 5.59 13.92 10.58
CA ILE A 66 6.58 14.74 9.87
C ILE A 66 5.82 15.63 8.90
N VAL A 67 6.21 16.91 8.83
CA VAL A 67 5.59 17.83 7.87
C VAL A 67 6.11 17.49 6.48
N LEU A 68 5.26 16.88 5.66
CA LEU A 68 5.53 16.58 4.27
C LEU A 68 4.55 17.36 3.40
N LYS A 69 5.08 18.03 2.39
CA LYS A 69 4.24 18.77 1.43
C LYS A 69 3.82 17.85 0.30
N ASN A 70 2.59 18.05 -0.17
CA ASN A 70 2.08 17.36 -1.36
C ASN A 70 2.28 15.84 -1.27
N CYS A 71 1.70 15.25 -0.23
CA CYS A 71 1.92 13.83 0.06
C CYS A 71 0.65 12.99 -0.02
N TYR A 72 0.85 11.72 -0.36
CA TYR A 72 -0.17 10.68 -0.27
C TYR A 72 0.29 9.61 0.72
N GLN A 73 -0.66 9.02 1.41
CA GLN A 73 -0.43 7.87 2.27
C GLN A 73 -0.60 6.58 1.47
N LEU A 74 0.37 5.69 1.57
CA LEU A 74 0.29 4.34 1.01
C LEU A 74 -0.34 3.43 2.06
N ARG A 75 -1.43 2.74 1.69
CA ARG A 75 -2.17 1.88 2.61
C ARG A 75 -2.54 0.56 1.95
N GLY A 76 -2.70 -0.46 2.78
CA GLY A 76 -3.21 -1.75 2.33
C GLY A 76 -2.33 -2.48 1.34
N MET A 77 -1.03 -2.21 1.33
CA MET A 77 -0.09 -2.95 0.49
C MET A 77 -0.09 -4.42 0.88
N CYS A 78 -0.39 -5.27 -0.07
CA CYS A 78 -0.42 -6.70 0.19
C CYS A 78 -0.20 -7.52 -1.08
N VAL A 79 0.36 -8.71 -0.89
CA VAL A 79 0.50 -9.73 -1.92
C VAL A 79 0.07 -11.06 -1.31
N ASN A 80 -0.78 -11.80 -2.03
CA ASN A 80 -1.22 -13.12 -1.59
C ASN A 80 0.00 -14.01 -1.28
N ASP A 81 -0.05 -14.71 -0.17
CA ASP A 81 1.07 -15.52 0.33
C ASP A 81 1.67 -16.45 -0.73
N GLU A 82 0.82 -17.05 -1.56
CA GLU A 82 1.27 -17.95 -2.64
C GLU A 82 2.12 -17.25 -3.70
N TYR A 83 2.02 -15.92 -3.77
CA TYR A 83 2.69 -15.10 -4.79
C TYR A 83 3.79 -14.22 -4.21
N GLN A 84 4.09 -14.35 -2.92
CA GLN A 84 5.17 -13.59 -2.29
C GLN A 84 6.55 -14.08 -2.75
N LYS A 85 7.58 -13.23 -2.55
CA LYS A 85 8.97 -13.50 -2.94
C LYS A 85 9.18 -13.72 -4.44
N LYS A 86 8.30 -13.15 -5.27
CA LYS A 86 8.37 -13.22 -6.73
C LYS A 86 8.51 -11.84 -7.38
N GLY A 87 8.79 -10.81 -6.58
CA GLY A 87 8.98 -9.45 -7.07
C GLY A 87 7.69 -8.68 -7.35
N ILE A 88 6.52 -9.24 -7.00
CA ILE A 88 5.23 -8.59 -7.28
C ILE A 88 5.05 -7.34 -6.43
N GLY A 89 5.42 -7.39 -5.15
CA GLY A 89 5.34 -6.22 -4.28
C GLY A 89 6.14 -5.05 -4.81
N LYS A 90 7.35 -5.29 -5.31
CA LYS A 90 8.18 -4.26 -5.94
C LYS A 90 7.49 -3.66 -7.17
N LYS A 91 6.87 -4.49 -8.00
CA LYS A 91 6.12 -4.02 -9.18
C LYS A 91 4.96 -3.14 -8.77
N ILE A 92 4.22 -3.50 -7.72
CA ILE A 92 3.10 -2.72 -7.21
C ILE A 92 3.57 -1.34 -6.75
N ILE A 93 4.63 -1.28 -5.94
CA ILE A 93 5.14 -0.02 -5.42
C ILE A 93 5.70 0.85 -6.54
N ASN A 94 6.45 0.28 -7.49
CA ASN A 94 6.96 1.03 -8.62
C ASN A 94 5.83 1.65 -9.46
N TYR A 95 4.77 0.90 -9.72
CA TYR A 95 3.60 1.40 -10.43
C TYR A 95 2.92 2.52 -9.65
N ALA A 96 2.78 2.36 -8.34
CA ALA A 96 2.19 3.37 -7.47
C ALA A 96 3.01 4.68 -7.52
N GLU A 97 4.33 4.60 -7.49
CA GLU A 97 5.20 5.77 -7.57
C GLU A 97 5.08 6.46 -8.93
N ILE A 98 4.95 5.69 -10.01
CA ILE A 98 4.71 6.25 -11.35
C ILE A 98 3.39 7.02 -11.38
N CYS A 99 2.32 6.45 -10.86
CA CYS A 99 1.03 7.14 -10.78
C CYS A 99 1.13 8.46 -10.00
N CYS A 100 1.86 8.45 -8.90
CA CYS A 100 2.06 9.66 -8.10
C CYS A 100 2.87 10.72 -8.84
N LYS A 101 3.92 10.31 -9.53
CA LYS A 101 4.73 11.26 -10.34
C LYS A 101 3.91 11.90 -11.44
N GLU A 102 3.05 11.14 -12.10
CA GLU A 102 2.16 11.67 -13.14
C GLU A 102 1.20 12.73 -12.60
N LEU A 103 0.81 12.62 -11.34
CA LEU A 103 -0.03 13.59 -10.64
C LEU A 103 0.76 14.69 -9.94
N GLN A 104 2.09 14.71 -10.12
CA GLN A 104 2.99 15.68 -9.48
C GLN A 104 2.94 15.63 -7.95
N ILE A 105 2.69 14.45 -7.38
CA ILE A 105 2.77 14.20 -5.95
C ILE A 105 4.24 14.08 -5.57
N SER A 106 4.66 14.78 -4.51
CA SER A 106 6.07 14.90 -4.15
C SER A 106 6.56 13.84 -3.17
N ASN A 107 5.68 13.38 -2.29
CA ASN A 107 6.07 12.49 -1.19
C ASN A 107 5.04 11.39 -0.98
N LEU A 108 5.52 10.21 -0.63
CA LEU A 108 4.71 9.12 -0.10
C LEU A 108 5.12 8.81 1.33
N TRP A 109 4.17 8.43 2.16
CA TRP A 109 4.44 7.98 3.51
C TRP A 109 3.55 6.80 3.87
N MET A 110 3.93 6.06 4.88
CA MET A 110 3.17 4.91 5.34
C MET A 110 3.49 4.55 6.77
N ASN A 111 2.60 3.79 7.37
CA ASN A 111 2.84 3.09 8.63
C ASN A 111 3.17 1.64 8.28
N ALA A 112 4.45 1.29 8.32
CA ALA A 112 4.90 -0.04 7.94
C ALA A 112 4.99 -0.97 9.14
N ARG A 113 4.44 -2.18 9.02
CA ARG A 113 4.65 -3.23 10.02
C ARG A 113 6.12 -3.63 10.02
N ILE A 114 6.62 -4.06 11.19
CA ILE A 114 8.05 -4.45 11.31
C ILE A 114 8.45 -5.47 10.26
N LYS A 115 7.61 -6.47 10.00
CA LYS A 115 7.93 -7.53 9.03
C LYS A 115 8.08 -7.02 7.59
N ALA A 116 7.52 -5.86 7.27
CA ALA A 116 7.62 -5.23 5.94
C ALA A 116 8.74 -4.20 5.84
N LEU A 117 9.42 -3.89 6.94
CA LEU A 117 10.38 -2.81 7.01
C LEU A 117 11.52 -2.98 5.99
N LYS A 118 12.14 -4.15 5.94
CA LYS A 118 13.23 -4.44 5.00
C LYS A 118 12.81 -4.28 3.55
N PHE A 119 11.58 -4.68 3.23
CA PHE A 119 11.03 -4.54 1.89
C PHE A 119 11.02 -3.08 1.44
N TYR A 120 10.48 -2.19 2.28
CA TYR A 120 10.40 -0.76 1.94
C TYR A 120 11.77 -0.08 1.95
N LEU A 121 12.66 -0.43 2.86
CA LEU A 121 14.00 0.14 2.89
C LEU A 121 14.78 -0.17 1.63
N LYS A 122 14.61 -1.36 1.07
CA LYS A 122 15.22 -1.73 -0.22
C LYS A 122 14.67 -0.92 -1.40
N LEU A 123 13.48 -0.36 -1.26
CA LEU A 123 12.86 0.51 -2.26
C LEU A 123 13.14 2.00 -1.99
N ASN A 124 14.12 2.28 -1.13
CA ASN A 124 14.61 3.61 -0.78
C ASN A 124 13.63 4.45 0.06
N TYR A 125 12.71 3.80 0.77
CA TYR A 125 11.93 4.49 1.80
C TYR A 125 12.82 4.76 3.00
N ILE A 126 12.61 5.90 3.63
CA ILE A 126 13.40 6.35 4.77
C ILE A 126 12.65 5.99 6.05
N ASP A 127 13.33 5.32 6.97
CA ASP A 127 12.79 5.09 8.31
C ASP A 127 12.99 6.36 9.13
N SER A 128 11.88 6.98 9.54
CA SER A 128 11.91 8.17 10.39
C SER A 128 12.36 7.88 11.82
N GLU A 129 12.43 6.58 12.18
CA GLU A 129 12.61 6.10 13.55
C GLU A 129 11.42 6.41 14.48
N ILE A 130 10.37 7.02 13.97
CA ILE A 130 9.12 7.19 14.70
C ILE A 130 8.36 5.86 14.68
N LYS A 131 8.09 5.33 15.87
CA LYS A 131 7.47 4.03 16.07
C LYS A 131 6.25 4.19 16.96
N TYR A 132 5.22 3.40 16.70
CA TYR A 132 4.04 3.38 17.57
C TYR A 132 3.25 2.09 17.36
N ASP A 133 2.52 1.71 18.41
CA ASP A 133 1.62 0.56 18.33
C ASP A 133 0.29 0.97 17.74
N ILE A 134 -0.20 0.16 16.80
CA ILE A 134 -1.57 0.26 16.31
C ILE A 134 -2.34 -0.85 17.01
N LYS A 135 -3.35 -0.45 17.79
CA LYS A 135 -4.16 -1.38 18.59
C LYS A 135 -4.71 -2.51 17.73
N GLY A 136 -4.46 -3.75 18.14
CA GLY A 136 -4.90 -4.95 17.44
C GLY A 136 -4.02 -5.38 16.28
N ILE A 137 -2.98 -4.60 15.92
CA ILE A 137 -2.11 -4.91 14.78
C ILE A 137 -0.65 -5.04 15.20
N GLY A 138 -0.15 -4.14 16.06
CA GLY A 138 1.21 -4.19 16.58
C GLY A 138 2.04 -2.98 16.25
N LEU A 139 3.36 -3.11 16.42
CA LEU A 139 4.32 -2.03 16.24
C LEU A 139 4.50 -1.68 14.77
N HIS A 140 4.49 -0.38 14.48
CA HIS A 140 4.67 0.18 13.15
C HIS A 140 5.78 1.23 13.17
N HIS A 141 6.48 1.36 12.04
CA HIS A 141 7.42 2.44 11.78
C HIS A 141 6.81 3.40 10.75
N PHE A 142 6.96 4.69 11.00
CA PHE A 142 6.62 5.71 10.02
C PHE A 142 7.74 5.80 8.99
N LEU A 143 7.44 5.49 7.73
CA LEU A 143 8.37 5.56 6.60
C LEU A 143 7.90 6.60 5.61
N TYR A 144 8.83 7.22 4.90
CA TYR A 144 8.51 8.18 3.84
C TYR A 144 9.53 8.15 2.72
N LYS A 145 9.16 8.69 1.58
CA LYS A 145 10.03 8.80 0.41
C LYS A 145 9.63 10.00 -0.42
N LYS A 146 10.61 10.79 -0.81
CA LYS A 146 10.44 11.81 -1.83
C LYS A 146 10.50 11.13 -3.20
N ILE A 147 9.49 11.35 -4.00
CA ILE A 147 9.39 10.70 -5.31
C ILE A 147 9.48 11.66 -6.48
#